data_f4cb8cef1824c7cf34d2b00be7ebc9a3
#
_entry.id   f4cb8cef1824c7cf34d2b00be7ebc9a3
#
_cell.length_a   1.000
_cell.length_b   1.000
_cell.length_c   1.000
_cell.angle_alpha   90.00
_cell.angle_beta   90.00
_cell.angle_gamma   90.00
#
_symmetry.space_group_name_H-M   'P 1'
#
loop_
_entity.id
_entity.type
_entity.pdbx_description
1 polymer ?
#
loop_
_entity_poly.entity_id
_entity_poly.type
_entity_poly.pdbx_seq_one_letter_code
_entity_poly.pdbx_strand_id
1 'polypeptide(L)'
;MLRFLRTAARQIVKPTSRSVTAIALALIGLLVVRPTNAQAQQHSMAGMNHIMVPEGAAYTVADVEFMQGMIAHHAQAIYMSRLASSHGANAKLLKLATKIDQSQVAEIRIMQQWLRSNGQTAPDTSSWRTMRMAGMLTDDQIKALTDAKGVEFDRAYLEYMIQHHEGALQMVKDLFATPRAGQEVDVNVFANDVVSVQTAEIGAMRQMLSQLSDR
;
A
#
# COMPACT_ATOMS: atom_id res chain seq x y z
N MET A 1 -20.75 67.18 3.06
CA MET A 1 -21.83 67.49 2.07
C MET A 1 -22.63 66.24 1.86
N LEU A 2 -23.79 66.24 2.47
CA LEU A 2 -25.18 66.15 1.98
C LEU A 2 -25.46 64.82 1.26
N ARG A 3 -26.20 63.92 1.95
CA ARG A 3 -27.64 63.66 1.90
C ARG A 3 -28.12 63.09 0.55
N PHE A 4 -28.74 61.89 0.52
CA PHE A 4 -30.20 61.76 0.60
C PHE A 4 -30.65 60.32 0.90
N LEU A 5 -31.44 60.20 1.92
CA LEU A 5 -32.41 59.16 2.24
C LEU A 5 -33.52 59.11 1.21
N ARG A 6 -34.09 57.97 0.87
CA ARG A 6 -35.54 57.82 0.64
C ARG A 6 -36.04 56.42 0.95
N THR A 7 -36.92 56.44 1.91
CA THR A 7 -37.86 55.43 2.39
C THR A 7 -39.07 55.34 1.46
N ALA A 8 -39.64 54.16 1.25
CA ALA A 8 -41.10 53.90 1.05
C ALA A 8 -41.24 52.37 0.94
N ALA A 9 -41.96 51.72 1.69
CA ALA A 9 -43.32 51.72 2.24
C ALA A 9 -43.98 50.37 1.90
N ARG A 10 -44.46 49.77 2.95
CA ARG A 10 -45.23 48.51 3.08
C ARG A 10 -46.39 48.42 2.08
N GLN A 11 -46.69 47.22 1.60
CA GLN A 11 -48.07 46.78 1.47
C GLN A 11 -48.25 45.37 2.04
N ILE A 12 -49.14 45.32 3.01
CA ILE A 12 -49.70 44.16 3.68
C ILE A 12 -50.94 43.74 2.89
N VAL A 13 -50.98 42.48 2.45
CA VAL A 13 -52.24 41.85 2.04
C VAL A 13 -52.43 40.58 2.86
N LYS A 14 -53.48 40.56 3.64
CA LYS A 14 -53.95 39.44 4.46
C LYS A 14 -55.04 38.63 3.70
N PRO A 15 -55.50 37.50 4.27
CA PRO A 15 -55.52 36.20 3.64
C PRO A 15 -56.94 35.77 3.24
N THR A 16 -57.05 34.75 2.43
CA THR A 16 -58.32 33.98 2.34
C THR A 16 -58.03 32.50 2.56
N SER A 17 -58.65 32.04 3.63
CA SER A 17 -58.82 30.65 4.01
C SER A 17 -59.55 29.85 2.92
N ARG A 18 -58.98 28.72 2.54
CA ARG A 18 -59.76 27.55 2.09
C ARG A 18 -59.11 26.28 2.59
N SER A 19 -59.79 25.65 3.53
CA SER A 19 -59.54 24.32 4.01
C SER A 19 -59.64 23.32 2.88
N VAL A 20 -58.59 22.57 2.65
CA VAL A 20 -58.64 21.33 1.88
C VAL A 20 -57.96 20.27 2.73
N THR A 21 -58.77 19.35 3.20
CA THR A 21 -58.36 18.14 3.91
C THR A 21 -57.59 17.27 2.96
N ALA A 22 -56.29 17.18 3.12
CA ALA A 22 -55.46 16.22 2.40
C ALA A 22 -55.00 15.13 3.36
N ILE A 23 -55.45 13.93 3.04
CA ILE A 23 -55.07 12.67 3.68
C ILE A 23 -53.57 12.46 3.52
N ALA A 24 -52.83 12.52 4.60
CA ALA A 24 -51.41 12.18 4.62
C ALA A 24 -51.23 10.65 4.58
N LEU A 25 -50.94 10.10 3.43
CA LEU A 25 -50.35 8.77 3.32
C LEU A 25 -48.89 8.89 3.81
N ALA A 26 -48.63 8.41 4.98
CA ALA A 26 -47.27 8.21 5.49
C ALA A 26 -46.61 7.06 4.75
N LEU A 27 -45.86 7.35 3.70
CA LEU A 27 -44.86 6.45 3.13
C LEU A 27 -43.66 6.42 4.08
N ILE A 28 -43.62 5.42 4.96
CA ILE A 28 -42.42 5.06 5.71
C ILE A 28 -41.44 4.51 4.67
N GLY A 29 -40.58 5.40 4.17
CA GLY A 29 -39.40 5.02 3.41
C GLY A 29 -38.45 4.27 4.31
N LEU A 30 -38.45 2.95 4.20
CA LEU A 30 -37.44 2.08 4.81
C LEU A 30 -36.10 2.44 4.17
N LEU A 31 -35.31 3.28 4.85
CA LEU A 31 -33.92 3.55 4.49
C LEU A 31 -33.16 2.24 4.71
N VAL A 32 -33.07 1.40 3.67
CA VAL A 32 -32.13 0.27 3.65
C VAL A 32 -30.75 0.87 3.59
N VAL A 33 -30.14 1.10 4.75
CA VAL A 33 -28.70 1.32 4.86
C VAL A 33 -28.07 0.02 4.41
N ARG A 34 -27.66 -0.02 3.14
CA ARG A 34 -26.77 -1.07 2.66
C ARG A 34 -25.45 -0.90 3.41
N PRO A 35 -24.98 -1.91 4.16
CA PRO A 35 -23.62 -1.88 4.64
C PRO A 35 -22.74 -1.82 3.39
N THR A 36 -21.99 -0.74 3.23
CA THR A 36 -20.84 -0.73 2.33
C THR A 36 -19.91 -1.80 2.87
N ASN A 37 -19.88 -2.93 2.21
CA ASN A 37 -18.84 -3.91 2.41
C ASN A 37 -17.50 -3.24 2.06
N ALA A 38 -16.90 -2.58 3.03
CA ALA A 38 -15.47 -2.51 3.12
C ALA A 38 -15.03 -3.95 3.44
N GLN A 39 -15.05 -4.79 2.43
CA GLN A 39 -14.27 -6.02 2.45
C GLN A 39 -12.83 -5.55 2.49
N ALA A 40 -12.27 -5.43 3.72
CA ALA A 40 -10.86 -5.59 3.90
C ALA A 40 -10.52 -6.89 3.14
N GLN A 41 -9.73 -6.75 2.08
CA GLN A 41 -9.19 -7.91 1.38
C GLN A 41 -8.39 -8.67 2.43
N GLN A 42 -9.01 -9.68 3.04
CA GLN A 42 -8.31 -10.71 3.76
C GLN A 42 -7.47 -11.42 2.71
N HIS A 43 -6.21 -11.00 2.62
CA HIS A 43 -5.24 -11.73 1.83
C HIS A 43 -5.16 -13.13 2.44
N SER A 44 -5.68 -14.10 1.68
CA SER A 44 -5.67 -15.50 2.07
C SER A 44 -4.22 -15.97 2.18
N MET A 45 -3.74 -16.08 3.40
CA MET A 45 -2.45 -16.66 3.75
C MET A 45 -2.55 -18.21 3.75
N ALA A 46 -3.24 -18.77 2.76
CA ALA A 46 -3.38 -20.21 2.58
C ALA A 46 -1.99 -20.82 2.30
N GLY A 47 -1.38 -21.42 3.31
CA GLY A 47 -0.07 -22.05 3.25
C GLY A 47 0.85 -21.72 4.43
N MET A 48 0.47 -20.81 5.32
CA MET A 48 1.24 -20.56 6.56
C MET A 48 0.93 -21.64 7.60
N ASN A 49 1.98 -22.25 8.12
CA ASN A 49 1.89 -23.07 9.33
C ASN A 49 1.26 -22.22 10.44
N HIS A 50 0.49 -22.85 11.31
CA HIS A 50 -0.18 -22.18 12.43
C HIS A 50 0.83 -21.37 13.24
N ILE A 51 0.73 -20.02 13.16
CA ILE A 51 1.59 -19.13 13.94
C ILE A 51 1.19 -19.24 15.40
N MET A 52 2.14 -19.65 16.25
CA MET A 52 1.95 -19.72 17.69
C MET A 52 2.84 -18.67 18.36
N VAL A 53 2.22 -17.70 19.01
CA VAL A 53 2.91 -16.70 19.81
C VAL A 53 2.81 -17.09 21.28
N PRO A 54 3.94 -17.29 22.00
CA PRO A 54 3.92 -17.62 23.42
C PRO A 54 3.20 -16.54 24.25
N GLU A 55 2.57 -16.94 25.35
CA GLU A 55 1.98 -15.99 26.29
C GLU A 55 3.09 -15.08 26.86
N GLY A 56 2.84 -13.79 26.89
CA GLY A 56 3.81 -12.79 27.35
C GLY A 56 4.91 -12.43 26.37
N ALA A 57 4.88 -12.94 25.13
CA ALA A 57 5.83 -12.51 24.09
C ALA A 57 5.73 -11.02 23.82
N ALA A 58 6.87 -10.39 23.51
CA ALA A 58 6.93 -8.97 23.14
C ALA A 58 6.35 -8.68 21.74
N TYR A 59 6.19 -9.70 20.91
CA TYR A 59 5.67 -9.62 19.55
C TYR A 59 4.28 -10.26 19.42
N THR A 60 3.59 -9.98 18.32
CA THR A 60 2.24 -10.45 18.02
C THR A 60 2.23 -11.37 16.79
N VAL A 61 1.09 -12.02 16.53
CA VAL A 61 0.85 -12.76 15.27
C VAL A 61 1.05 -11.83 14.07
N ALA A 62 0.57 -10.58 14.13
CA ALA A 62 0.72 -9.62 13.04
C ALA A 62 2.18 -9.24 12.77
N ASP A 63 3.04 -9.22 13.79
CA ASP A 63 4.48 -9.01 13.59
C ASP A 63 5.11 -10.18 12.81
N VAL A 64 4.72 -11.41 13.14
CA VAL A 64 5.19 -12.61 12.41
C VAL A 64 4.71 -12.60 10.96
N GLU A 65 3.42 -12.33 10.74
CA GLU A 65 2.83 -12.23 9.40
C GLU A 65 3.48 -11.14 8.56
N PHE A 66 3.75 -9.98 9.16
CA PHE A 66 4.46 -8.88 8.52
C PHE A 66 5.87 -9.30 8.08
N MET A 67 6.66 -9.90 8.97
CA MET A 67 8.02 -10.35 8.65
C MET A 67 8.02 -11.44 7.56
N GLN A 68 7.10 -12.40 7.65
CA GLN A 68 6.98 -13.46 6.63
C GLN A 68 6.52 -12.89 5.28
N GLY A 69 5.52 -12.03 5.27
CA GLY A 69 5.00 -11.38 4.08
C GLY A 69 6.03 -10.49 3.41
N MET A 70 6.79 -9.72 4.21
CA MET A 70 7.82 -8.81 3.69
C MET A 70 9.02 -9.56 3.07
N ILE A 71 9.33 -10.77 3.54
CA ILE A 71 10.33 -11.64 2.87
C ILE A 71 9.87 -11.96 1.44
N ALA A 72 8.62 -12.37 1.25
CA ALA A 72 8.07 -12.66 -0.08
C ALA A 72 8.04 -11.40 -0.95
N HIS A 73 7.63 -10.27 -0.37
CA HIS A 73 7.59 -8.98 -1.03
C HIS A 73 8.98 -8.58 -1.53
N HIS A 74 10.00 -8.56 -0.68
CA HIS A 74 11.38 -8.24 -1.05
C HIS A 74 11.96 -9.20 -2.09
N ALA A 75 11.63 -10.47 -2.00
CA ALA A 75 12.10 -11.47 -2.96
C ALA A 75 11.62 -11.18 -4.40
N GLN A 76 10.41 -10.62 -4.56
CA GLN A 76 9.93 -10.19 -5.88
C GLN A 76 10.71 -8.96 -6.38
N ALA A 77 11.00 -7.97 -5.53
CA ALA A 77 11.81 -6.81 -5.93
C ALA A 77 13.23 -7.19 -6.33
N ILE A 78 13.84 -8.16 -5.63
CA ILE A 78 15.14 -8.73 -5.99
C ILE A 78 15.06 -9.36 -7.38
N TYR A 79 14.02 -10.16 -7.65
CA TYR A 79 13.81 -10.75 -8.98
C TYR A 79 13.73 -9.66 -10.07
N MET A 80 12.91 -8.65 -9.87
CA MET A 80 12.76 -7.53 -10.80
C MET A 80 14.10 -6.80 -11.04
N SER A 81 14.82 -6.49 -9.95
CA SER A 81 16.06 -5.74 -9.99
C SER A 81 17.18 -6.47 -10.77
N ARG A 82 17.23 -7.78 -10.67
CA ARG A 82 18.21 -8.61 -11.38
C ARG A 82 17.98 -8.69 -12.89
N LEU A 83 16.79 -8.39 -13.38
CA LEU A 83 16.51 -8.27 -14.81
C LEU A 83 17.26 -7.10 -15.45
N ALA A 84 17.54 -6.02 -14.71
CA ALA A 84 18.10 -4.79 -15.26
C ALA A 84 19.39 -4.99 -16.06
N SER A 85 20.31 -5.85 -15.59
CA SER A 85 21.60 -6.09 -16.23
C SER A 85 21.49 -6.75 -17.61
N SER A 86 20.48 -7.60 -17.82
CA SER A 86 20.26 -8.36 -19.07
C SER A 86 19.21 -7.75 -20.00
N HIS A 87 18.53 -6.68 -19.54
CA HIS A 87 17.42 -6.03 -20.27
C HIS A 87 17.81 -4.68 -20.89
N GLY A 88 19.10 -4.33 -20.87
CA GLY A 88 19.58 -3.09 -21.49
C GLY A 88 19.19 -1.83 -20.71
N ALA A 89 19.04 -1.96 -19.39
CA ALA A 89 18.74 -0.82 -18.52
C ALA A 89 19.79 0.29 -18.65
N ASN A 90 19.36 1.55 -18.60
CA ASN A 90 20.31 2.65 -18.58
C ASN A 90 21.18 2.64 -17.30
N ALA A 91 22.34 3.26 -17.35
CA ALA A 91 23.34 3.19 -16.27
C ALA A 91 22.84 3.70 -14.91
N LYS A 92 21.93 4.70 -14.89
CA LYS A 92 21.36 5.22 -13.66
C LYS A 92 20.40 4.21 -13.04
N LEU A 93 19.52 3.61 -13.88
CA LEU A 93 18.59 2.59 -13.44
C LEU A 93 19.32 1.33 -12.96
N LEU A 94 20.35 0.88 -13.71
CA LEU A 94 21.15 -0.28 -13.31
C LEU A 94 21.80 -0.08 -11.93
N LYS A 95 22.30 1.13 -11.65
CA LYS A 95 22.86 1.47 -10.33
C LYS A 95 21.79 1.41 -9.24
N LEU A 96 20.59 1.94 -9.49
CA LEU A 96 19.48 1.90 -8.53
C LEU A 96 19.02 0.47 -8.29
N ALA A 97 18.78 -0.31 -9.34
CA ALA A 97 18.35 -1.70 -9.24
C ALA A 97 19.37 -2.57 -8.48
N THR A 98 20.68 -2.35 -8.72
CA THR A 98 21.74 -3.03 -7.95
C THR A 98 21.69 -2.66 -6.47
N LYS A 99 21.45 -1.38 -6.12
CA LYS A 99 21.31 -0.95 -4.74
C LYS A 99 20.11 -1.62 -4.07
N ILE A 100 18.95 -1.64 -4.74
CA ILE A 100 17.71 -2.29 -4.24
C ILE A 100 17.95 -3.79 -4.03
N ASP A 101 18.56 -4.51 -5.00
CA ASP A 101 18.87 -5.94 -4.83
C ASP A 101 19.73 -6.18 -3.58
N GLN A 102 20.81 -5.41 -3.40
CA GLN A 102 21.74 -5.58 -2.28
C GLN A 102 21.09 -5.28 -0.92
N SER A 103 20.35 -4.19 -0.78
CA SER A 103 19.69 -3.83 0.46
C SER A 103 18.64 -4.86 0.84
N GLN A 104 17.77 -5.24 -0.09
CA GLN A 104 16.68 -6.15 0.19
C GLN A 104 17.14 -7.61 0.44
N VAL A 105 18.26 -8.03 -0.14
CA VAL A 105 18.91 -9.29 0.24
C VAL A 105 19.36 -9.26 1.72
N ALA A 106 19.92 -8.14 2.18
CA ALA A 106 20.33 -7.99 3.57
C ALA A 106 19.10 -7.96 4.51
N GLU A 107 18.06 -7.24 4.14
CA GLU A 107 16.82 -7.13 4.89
C GLU A 107 16.07 -8.47 5.02
N ILE A 108 16.04 -9.30 3.97
CA ILE A 108 15.51 -10.68 4.06
C ILE A 108 16.27 -11.50 5.12
N ARG A 109 17.59 -11.36 5.20
CA ARG A 109 18.38 -12.09 6.22
C ARG A 109 18.02 -11.65 7.64
N ILE A 110 17.81 -10.35 7.85
CA ILE A 110 17.37 -9.79 9.13
C ILE A 110 16.02 -10.38 9.53
N MET A 111 15.03 -10.33 8.64
CA MET A 111 13.70 -10.90 8.89
C MET A 111 13.72 -12.39 9.15
N GLN A 112 14.47 -13.15 8.35
CA GLN A 112 14.64 -14.60 8.57
C GLN A 112 15.33 -14.93 9.89
N GLN A 113 16.30 -14.13 10.30
CA GLN A 113 16.96 -14.30 11.60
C GLN A 113 15.98 -14.02 12.73
N TRP A 114 15.24 -12.91 12.68
CA TRP A 114 14.25 -12.57 13.68
C TRP A 114 13.18 -13.68 13.84
N LEU A 115 12.62 -14.17 12.72
CA LEU A 115 11.64 -15.26 12.73
C LEU A 115 12.22 -16.52 13.38
N ARG A 116 13.42 -16.96 12.99
CA ARG A 116 14.07 -18.14 13.58
C ARG A 116 14.36 -17.97 15.08
N SER A 117 14.83 -16.79 15.49
CA SER A 117 15.11 -16.49 16.90
C SER A 117 13.86 -16.54 17.77
N ASN A 118 12.68 -16.29 17.19
CA ASN A 118 11.39 -16.37 17.84
C ASN A 118 10.66 -17.70 17.61
N GLY A 119 11.35 -18.74 17.09
CA GLY A 119 10.77 -20.06 16.83
C GLY A 119 9.71 -20.08 15.73
N GLN A 120 9.69 -19.04 14.88
CA GLN A 120 8.72 -18.91 13.79
C GLN A 120 9.30 -19.42 12.47
N THR A 121 8.40 -19.88 11.58
CA THR A 121 8.77 -20.29 10.22
C THR A 121 9.30 -19.09 9.45
N ALA A 122 10.50 -19.22 8.87
CA ALA A 122 11.09 -18.22 7.99
C ALA A 122 10.95 -18.68 6.52
N PRO A 123 10.10 -18.04 5.70
CA PRO A 123 9.97 -18.36 4.29
C PRO A 123 11.30 -18.20 3.55
N ASP A 124 11.48 -18.96 2.50
CA ASP A 124 12.56 -18.73 1.54
C ASP A 124 12.17 -17.71 0.45
N THR A 125 13.13 -17.37 -0.39
CA THR A 125 12.93 -16.38 -1.43
C THR A 125 12.06 -16.86 -2.61
N SER A 126 11.64 -18.13 -2.66
CA SER A 126 10.69 -18.61 -3.67
C SER A 126 9.23 -18.30 -3.31
N SER A 127 8.98 -17.93 -2.05
CA SER A 127 7.64 -17.65 -1.49
C SER A 127 6.87 -16.58 -2.24
N TRP A 128 7.54 -15.61 -2.89
CA TRP A 128 6.87 -14.58 -3.70
C TRP A 128 6.01 -15.13 -4.84
N ARG A 129 6.26 -16.39 -5.27
CA ARG A 129 5.47 -17.02 -6.34
C ARG A 129 4.09 -17.47 -5.89
N THR A 130 3.91 -17.70 -4.61
CA THR A 130 2.66 -18.21 -4.00
C THR A 130 2.00 -17.22 -3.06
N MET A 131 2.78 -16.34 -2.43
CA MET A 131 2.27 -15.29 -1.55
C MET A 131 1.95 -14.03 -2.35
N ARG A 132 0.87 -13.34 -1.99
CA ARG A 132 0.47 -12.06 -2.61
C ARG A 132 0.27 -11.02 -1.55
N MET A 133 1.09 -9.96 -1.60
CA MET A 133 1.05 -8.81 -0.70
C MET A 133 0.65 -7.55 -1.47
N ALA A 134 0.29 -6.51 -0.74
CA ALA A 134 -0.01 -5.21 -1.34
C ALA A 134 1.14 -4.74 -2.25
N GLY A 135 0.83 -4.21 -3.41
CA GLY A 135 1.81 -3.68 -4.38
C GLY A 135 2.61 -4.71 -5.17
N MET A 136 2.60 -5.99 -4.79
CA MET A 136 3.28 -7.01 -5.58
C MET A 136 2.70 -7.09 -7.00
N LEU A 137 3.60 -7.36 -7.96
CA LEU A 137 3.23 -7.52 -9.35
C LEU A 137 2.45 -8.81 -9.57
N THR A 138 1.49 -8.75 -10.47
CA THR A 138 0.82 -9.93 -11.03
C THR A 138 1.75 -10.70 -11.98
N ASP A 139 1.36 -11.92 -12.32
CA ASP A 139 2.13 -12.74 -13.26
C ASP A 139 2.19 -12.08 -14.65
N ASP A 140 1.12 -11.39 -15.08
CA ASP A 140 1.10 -10.62 -16.35
C ASP A 140 2.05 -9.43 -16.31
N GLN A 141 2.11 -8.69 -15.19
CA GLN A 141 3.07 -7.59 -15.01
C GLN A 141 4.52 -8.09 -14.97
N ILE A 142 4.78 -9.21 -14.29
CA ILE A 142 6.10 -9.87 -14.30
C ILE A 142 6.48 -10.27 -15.73
N LYS A 143 5.55 -10.86 -16.48
CA LYS A 143 5.78 -11.21 -17.88
C LYS A 143 6.09 -9.97 -18.73
N ALA A 144 5.29 -8.92 -18.62
CA ALA A 144 5.49 -7.67 -19.34
C ALA A 144 6.89 -7.06 -19.05
N LEU A 145 7.31 -7.05 -17.78
CA LEU A 145 8.64 -6.59 -17.40
C LEU A 145 9.76 -7.46 -17.97
N THR A 146 9.57 -8.77 -17.99
CA THR A 146 10.56 -9.73 -18.51
C THR A 146 10.71 -9.63 -20.03
N ASP A 147 9.65 -9.31 -20.75
CA ASP A 147 9.67 -9.15 -22.20
C ASP A 147 10.25 -7.81 -22.66
N ALA A 148 10.13 -6.76 -21.84
CA ALA A 148 10.58 -5.40 -22.14
C ALA A 148 12.12 -5.30 -22.23
N LYS A 149 12.62 -4.37 -23.05
CA LYS A 149 14.07 -4.10 -23.21
C LYS A 149 14.34 -2.60 -23.37
N GLY A 150 15.56 -2.18 -23.01
CA GLY A 150 16.00 -0.79 -23.18
C GLY A 150 15.10 0.20 -22.45
N VAL A 151 14.65 1.25 -23.16
CA VAL A 151 13.81 2.32 -22.59
C VAL A 151 12.44 1.79 -22.12
N GLU A 152 11.88 0.81 -22.81
CA GLU A 152 10.61 0.18 -22.39
C GLU A 152 10.78 -0.59 -21.09
N PHE A 153 11.89 -1.29 -20.91
CA PHE A 153 12.24 -1.92 -19.63
C PHE A 153 12.43 -0.86 -18.54
N ASP A 154 13.17 0.21 -18.82
CA ASP A 154 13.41 1.27 -17.87
C ASP A 154 12.10 1.85 -17.33
N ARG A 155 11.16 2.15 -18.22
CA ARG A 155 9.84 2.68 -17.86
C ARG A 155 9.04 1.67 -17.04
N ALA A 156 8.89 0.46 -17.52
CA ALA A 156 8.13 -0.59 -16.84
C ALA A 156 8.71 -0.91 -15.45
N TYR A 157 10.05 -1.01 -15.35
CA TYR A 157 10.72 -1.24 -14.07
C TYR A 157 10.41 -0.11 -13.06
N LEU A 158 10.53 1.15 -13.48
CA LEU A 158 10.29 2.29 -12.60
C LEU A 158 8.83 2.34 -12.13
N GLU A 159 7.87 2.18 -13.04
CA GLU A 159 6.43 2.18 -12.71
C GLU A 159 6.08 1.03 -11.75
N TYR A 160 6.55 -0.16 -12.05
CA TYR A 160 6.26 -1.35 -11.26
C TYR A 160 6.99 -1.37 -9.92
N MET A 161 8.22 -0.87 -9.85
CA MET A 161 8.94 -0.80 -8.58
C MET A 161 8.38 0.32 -7.67
N ILE A 162 7.86 1.42 -8.23
CA ILE A 162 7.09 2.41 -7.46
C ILE A 162 5.83 1.75 -6.85
N GLN A 163 5.01 1.07 -7.67
CA GLN A 163 3.84 0.33 -7.20
C GLN A 163 4.20 -0.64 -6.07
N HIS A 164 5.30 -1.38 -6.26
CA HIS A 164 5.77 -2.37 -5.31
C HIS A 164 6.18 -1.73 -3.98
N HIS A 165 6.96 -0.65 -4.01
CA HIS A 165 7.37 0.07 -2.82
C HIS A 165 6.19 0.73 -2.07
N GLU A 166 5.23 1.31 -2.80
CA GLU A 166 3.98 1.82 -2.21
C GLU A 166 3.21 0.71 -1.48
N GLY A 167 3.26 -0.51 -2.00
CA GLY A 167 2.71 -1.70 -1.32
C GLY A 167 3.40 -2.02 0.00
N ALA A 168 4.73 -1.93 0.06
CA ALA A 168 5.48 -2.11 1.31
C ALA A 168 5.11 -1.05 2.36
N LEU A 169 4.96 0.22 1.94
CA LEU A 169 4.50 1.28 2.84
C LEU A 169 3.09 1.00 3.37
N GLN A 170 2.20 0.44 2.54
CA GLN A 170 0.87 0.02 2.99
C GLN A 170 0.96 -1.13 4.00
N MET A 171 1.83 -2.13 3.79
CA MET A 171 2.04 -3.22 4.75
C MET A 171 2.52 -2.70 6.10
N VAL A 172 3.44 -1.72 6.13
CA VAL A 172 3.88 -1.09 7.39
C VAL A 172 2.74 -0.32 8.06
N LYS A 173 1.94 0.40 7.28
CA LYS A 173 0.76 1.10 7.80
C LYS A 173 -0.24 0.15 8.44
N ASP A 174 -0.50 -0.99 7.80
CA ASP A 174 -1.43 -2.02 8.31
C ASP A 174 -0.88 -2.68 9.57
N LEU A 175 0.44 -2.94 9.65
CA LEU A 175 1.10 -3.41 10.85
C LEU A 175 0.84 -2.46 12.03
N PHE A 176 1.16 -1.16 11.88
CA PHE A 176 0.98 -0.18 12.95
C PHE A 176 -0.49 0.15 13.26
N ALA A 177 -1.43 -0.15 12.37
CA ALA A 177 -2.87 -0.05 12.63
C ALA A 177 -3.41 -1.24 13.44
N THR A 178 -2.65 -2.34 13.52
CA THR A 178 -3.05 -3.54 14.27
C THR A 178 -2.70 -3.38 15.75
N PRO A 179 -3.65 -3.61 16.68
CA PRO A 179 -3.41 -3.42 18.10
C PRO A 179 -2.19 -4.22 18.60
N ARG A 180 -1.27 -3.52 19.26
CA ARG A 180 -0.02 -4.05 19.83
C ARG A 180 1.04 -4.51 18.81
N ALA A 181 0.75 -4.56 17.51
CA ALA A 181 1.72 -4.91 16.50
C ALA A 181 2.72 -3.76 16.25
N GLY A 182 3.92 -4.08 15.76
CA GLY A 182 4.97 -3.12 15.47
C GLY A 182 5.57 -2.46 16.71
N GLN A 183 5.36 -3.01 17.92
CA GLN A 183 5.91 -2.46 19.17
C GLN A 183 7.16 -3.22 19.67
N GLU A 184 7.36 -4.44 19.21
CA GLU A 184 8.61 -5.16 19.43
C GLU A 184 9.76 -4.39 18.77
N VAL A 185 10.90 -4.27 19.45
CA VAL A 185 11.96 -3.30 19.08
C VAL A 185 12.51 -3.54 17.67
N ASP A 186 12.86 -4.78 17.34
CA ASP A 186 13.45 -5.10 16.03
C ASP A 186 12.43 -4.94 14.89
N VAL A 187 11.17 -5.34 15.13
CA VAL A 187 10.07 -5.14 14.15
C VAL A 187 9.82 -3.65 13.94
N ASN A 188 9.79 -2.86 15.01
CA ASN A 188 9.57 -1.41 14.94
C ASN A 188 10.67 -0.71 14.15
N VAL A 189 11.93 -0.98 14.48
CA VAL A 189 13.08 -0.40 13.77
C VAL A 189 13.05 -0.79 12.31
N PHE A 190 12.88 -2.07 11.99
CA PHE A 190 12.82 -2.56 10.63
C PHE A 190 11.68 -1.90 9.82
N ALA A 191 10.48 -1.83 10.38
CA ALA A 191 9.32 -1.23 9.72
C ALA A 191 9.55 0.27 9.42
N ASN A 192 10.14 1.02 10.34
CA ASN A 192 10.49 2.44 10.13
C ASN A 192 11.63 2.62 9.10
N ASP A 193 12.60 1.72 9.06
CA ASP A 193 13.64 1.73 8.04
C ASP A 193 13.06 1.47 6.64
N VAL A 194 12.13 0.53 6.49
CA VAL A 194 11.37 0.32 5.24
C VAL A 194 10.67 1.60 4.80
N VAL A 195 9.97 2.30 5.72
CA VAL A 195 9.31 3.59 5.36
C VAL A 195 10.33 4.61 4.87
N SER A 196 11.41 4.79 5.60
CA SER A 196 12.43 5.81 5.28
C SER A 196 13.10 5.54 3.94
N VAL A 197 13.61 4.33 3.76
CA VAL A 197 14.39 3.95 2.57
C VAL A 197 13.50 3.91 1.33
N GLN A 198 12.34 3.23 1.41
CA GLN A 198 11.50 3.06 0.22
C GLN A 198 10.79 4.35 -0.19
N THR A 199 10.48 5.27 0.75
CA THR A 199 9.99 6.60 0.38
C THR A 199 11.04 7.39 -0.42
N ALA A 200 12.31 7.33 -0.02
CA ALA A 200 13.39 7.98 -0.76
C ALA A 200 13.59 7.35 -2.15
N GLU A 201 13.51 6.02 -2.26
CA GLU A 201 13.63 5.30 -3.52
C GLU A 201 12.46 5.58 -4.46
N ILE A 202 11.22 5.67 -3.97
CA ILE A 202 10.05 6.13 -4.75
C ILE A 202 10.31 7.54 -5.33
N GLY A 203 10.83 8.47 -4.53
CA GLY A 203 11.18 9.81 -4.99
C GLY A 203 12.21 9.80 -6.12
N ALA A 204 13.27 9.02 -5.96
CA ALA A 204 14.30 8.85 -6.99
C ALA A 204 13.74 8.22 -8.29
N MET A 205 12.91 7.18 -8.17
CA MET A 205 12.27 6.52 -9.32
C MET A 205 11.32 7.46 -10.07
N ARG A 206 10.50 8.23 -9.37
CA ARG A 206 9.61 9.24 -9.99
C ARG A 206 10.40 10.30 -10.75
N GLN A 207 11.52 10.76 -10.19
CA GLN A 207 12.42 11.69 -10.89
C GLN A 207 13.04 11.08 -12.14
N MET A 208 13.44 9.80 -12.08
CA MET A 208 13.98 9.10 -13.26
C MET A 208 12.89 8.91 -14.32
N LEU A 209 11.68 8.57 -13.92
CA LEU A 209 10.55 8.36 -14.83
C LEU A 209 10.16 9.65 -15.58
N SER A 210 10.15 10.81 -14.89
CA SER A 210 9.91 12.10 -15.55
C SER A 210 10.96 12.40 -16.63
N GLN A 211 12.24 12.10 -16.37
CA GLN A 211 13.31 12.27 -17.35
C GLN A 211 13.23 11.35 -18.58
N LEU A 212 12.50 10.23 -18.48
CA LEU A 212 12.22 9.36 -19.64
C LEU A 212 11.09 9.92 -20.52
N SER A 213 10.15 10.65 -19.93
CA SER A 213 9.00 11.21 -20.65
C SER A 213 9.37 12.46 -21.48
N ASP A 214 10.48 13.11 -21.14
CA ASP A 214 10.97 14.33 -21.79
C ASP A 214 11.90 14.05 -22.99
N ARG A 215 12.06 12.77 -23.40
CA ARG A 215 12.90 12.33 -24.53
C ARG A 215 12.06 11.79 -25.66
#